data_ec9cba95dc4f1a6b6b7e0655f26da807
#
_entry.id   ec9cba95dc4f1a6b6b7e0655f26da807
#
_cell.length_a   1.000
_cell.length_b   1.000
_cell.length_c   1.000
_cell.angle_alpha   90.00
_cell.angle_beta   90.00
_cell.angle_gamma   90.00
#
_symmetry.space_group_name_H-M   'P 1'
#
loop_
_entity.id
_entity.type
_entity.pdbx_description
1 polymer ?
#
loop_
_entity_poly.entity_id
_entity_poly.type
_entity_poly.pdbx_seq_one_letter_code
_entity_poly.pdbx_strand_id
1 'polypeptide(L)' 'MDVQVGDRLELKKPHPCGGHRFEVLRSGMDFRLKCLTCGHEMLVPRVKIERFIRKLERDEDQ' A
#
# COMPACT_ATOMS: atom_id res chain seq x y z
N MET A 1 -12.25 5.47 -1.97
CA MET A 1 -11.17 5.53 -0.97
C MET A 1 -10.05 6.38 -1.52
N ASP A 2 -9.56 7.33 -0.74
CA ASP A 2 -8.59 8.29 -1.23
C ASP A 2 -7.22 7.91 -0.71
N VAL A 3 -6.42 7.28 -1.51
CA VAL A 3 -5.08 6.83 -1.14
C VAL A 3 -4.08 7.80 -1.73
N GLN A 4 -3.20 8.33 -0.89
CA GLN A 4 -2.22 9.32 -1.32
C GLN A 4 -0.81 8.85 -1.05
N VAL A 5 0.15 9.49 -1.69
CA VAL A 5 1.55 9.17 -1.47
C VAL A 5 1.90 9.41 -0.01
N GLY A 6 2.61 8.50 0.59
CA GLY A 6 2.98 8.54 2.00
C GLY A 6 2.02 7.77 2.89
N ASP A 7 0.85 7.37 2.37
CA ASP A 7 -0.06 6.58 3.18
C ASP A 7 0.49 5.18 3.33
N ARG A 8 0.11 4.52 4.41
CA ARG A 8 0.49 3.13 4.63
C ARG A 8 -0.76 2.28 4.57
N LEU A 9 -0.67 1.16 3.88
CA LEU A 9 -1.80 0.28 3.70
C LEU A 9 -1.52 -1.07 4.33
N GLU A 10 -2.54 -1.66 4.91
CA GLU A 10 -2.45 -3.04 5.34
C GLU A 10 -3.35 -3.82 4.40
N LEU A 11 -2.80 -4.77 3.69
CA LEU A 11 -3.54 -5.53 2.70
C LEU A 11 -4.05 -6.83 3.29
N LYS A 12 -5.14 -7.33 2.71
CA LYS A 12 -5.72 -8.60 3.18
C LYS A 12 -4.83 -9.76 2.82
N LYS A 13 -4.09 -9.67 1.72
CA LYS A 13 -3.21 -10.74 1.31
C LYS A 13 -1.80 -10.40 1.73
N PRO A 14 -1.10 -11.29 2.41
CA PRO A 14 0.29 -11.02 2.78
C PRO A 14 1.19 -11.07 1.56
N HIS A 15 2.25 -10.29 1.58
CA HIS A 15 3.30 -10.38 0.59
C HIS A 15 4.05 -11.71 0.81
N PRO A 16 4.69 -12.25 -0.24
CA PRO A 16 5.45 -13.50 -0.07
C PRO A 16 6.48 -13.49 1.05
N CYS A 17 6.95 -12.32 1.46
CA CYS A 17 7.88 -12.24 2.58
C CYS A 17 7.16 -12.30 3.93
N GLY A 18 5.85 -12.40 3.93
CA GLY A 18 5.09 -12.46 5.16
C GLY A 18 4.56 -11.13 5.66
N GLY A 19 4.93 -10.03 5.05
CA GLY A 19 4.49 -8.72 5.49
C GLY A 19 3.13 -8.36 4.96
N HIS A 20 2.41 -7.52 5.67
CA HIS A 20 1.09 -7.07 5.25
C HIS A 20 1.06 -5.57 5.05
N ARG A 21 2.06 -4.83 5.45
CA ARG A 21 2.03 -3.37 5.45
C ARG A 21 2.88 -2.83 4.32
N PHE A 22 2.33 -1.84 3.62
CA PHE A 22 2.98 -1.27 2.46
C PHE A 22 2.86 0.24 2.52
N GLU A 23 3.86 0.92 2.01
CA GLU A 23 3.86 2.36 1.91
C GLU A 23 3.56 2.75 0.47
N VAL A 24 2.72 3.76 0.25
CA VAL A 24 2.39 4.22 -1.07
C VAL A 24 3.47 5.19 -1.54
N LEU A 25 4.21 4.80 -2.56
CA LEU A 25 5.27 5.63 -3.11
C LEU A 25 4.75 6.47 -4.26
N ARG A 26 3.70 6.01 -4.96
CA ARG A 26 3.14 6.75 -6.06
C ARG A 26 1.66 6.44 -6.15
N SER A 27 0.86 7.45 -6.42
CA SER A 27 -0.56 7.31 -6.52
C SER A 27 -1.01 7.78 -7.88
N GLY A 28 -1.88 7.06 -8.54
CA GLY A 28 -2.37 7.37 -9.86
C GLY A 28 -3.29 6.28 -10.32
N MET A 29 -3.27 5.94 -11.59
CA MET A 29 -4.03 4.82 -12.10
C MET A 29 -3.47 3.53 -11.57
N ASP A 30 -2.15 3.48 -11.35
CA ASP A 30 -1.51 2.37 -10.68
C ASP A 30 -0.84 2.90 -9.44
N PHE A 31 -0.76 2.11 -8.39
CA PHE A 31 -0.07 2.48 -7.18
C PHE A 31 1.28 1.79 -7.13
N ARG A 32 2.30 2.53 -6.77
CA ARG A 32 3.60 1.93 -6.49
C ARG A 32 3.70 1.77 -4.99
N LEU A 33 3.88 0.56 -4.54
CA LEU A 33 3.88 0.22 -3.13
C LEU A 33 5.23 -0.36 -2.74
N LYS A 34 5.65 -0.07 -1.52
CA LYS A 34 6.86 -0.65 -0.99
C LYS A 34 6.50 -1.47 0.23
N CYS A 35 6.89 -2.73 0.25
CA CYS A 35 6.67 -3.58 1.40
C CYS A 35 7.54 -3.11 2.55
N LEU A 36 6.93 -2.78 3.67
CA LEU A 36 7.69 -2.25 4.80
C LEU A 36 8.48 -3.33 5.53
N THR A 37 8.22 -4.60 5.24
CA THR A 37 8.95 -5.68 5.87
C THR A 37 10.22 -6.03 5.12
N CYS A 38 10.17 -6.15 3.81
CA CYS A 38 11.34 -6.56 3.05
C CYS A 38 11.86 -5.48 2.11
N GLY A 39 11.14 -4.37 1.94
CA GLY A 39 11.59 -3.29 1.08
C GLY A 39 11.30 -3.47 -0.40
N HIS A 40 10.61 -4.53 -0.79
CA HIS A 40 10.32 -4.80 -2.19
C HIS A 40 9.29 -3.80 -2.71
N GLU A 41 9.50 -3.26 -3.90
CA GLU A 41 8.57 -2.35 -4.52
C GLU A 41 7.77 -3.08 -5.58
N MET A 42 6.50 -2.76 -5.72
CA MET A 42 5.67 -3.37 -6.73
C MET A 42 4.68 -2.37 -7.27
N LEU A 43 4.19 -2.60 -8.48
CA LEU A 43 3.21 -1.74 -9.11
C LEU A 43 1.91 -2.52 -9.20
N VAL A 44 0.83 -1.98 -8.67
CA VAL A 44 -0.45 -2.67 -8.60
C VAL A 44 -1.54 -1.75 -9.14
N PRO A 45 -2.42 -2.24 -10.01
CA PRO A 45 -3.52 -1.41 -10.51
C PRO A 45 -4.41 -0.93 -9.38
N ARG A 46 -4.89 0.31 -9.51
CA ARG A 46 -5.69 0.92 -8.45
C ARG A 46 -6.92 0.10 -8.13
N VAL A 47 -7.60 -0.41 -9.14
CA VAL A 47 -8.82 -1.17 -8.92
C VAL A 47 -8.57 -2.43 -8.10
N LYS A 48 -7.38 -3.03 -8.27
CA LYS A 48 -7.06 -4.19 -7.50
C LYS A 48 -6.73 -3.84 -6.08
N ILE A 49 -5.95 -2.79 -5.87
CA ILE A 49 -5.50 -2.45 -4.53
C ILE A 49 -6.69 -2.03 -3.67
N GLU A 50 -7.66 -1.35 -4.26
CA GLU A 50 -8.82 -0.90 -3.50
C GLU A 50 -9.63 -2.07 -2.95
N ARG A 51 -9.56 -3.22 -3.61
CA ARG A 51 -10.25 -4.39 -3.15
C ARG A 51 -9.52 -5.09 -2.03
N PHE A 52 -8.20 -4.96 -1.98
CA PHE A 52 -7.41 -5.70 -1.02
C PHE A 52 -6.99 -4.88 0.19
N ILE A 53 -7.30 -3.58 0.22
CA ILE A 53 -6.94 -2.77 1.38
C ILE A 53 -7.81 -3.19 2.56
N ARG A 54 -7.15 -3.61 3.63
CA ARG A 54 -7.81 -3.94 4.86
C ARG A 54 -7.84 -2.73 5.77
N LYS A 55 -6.78 -1.94 5.79
CA LYS A 55 -6.68 -0.79 6.65
C LYS A 55 -5.81 0.26 6.01
N LEU A 56 -6.22 1.52 6.11
CA LEU A 56 -5.44 2.62 5.62
C LEU A 56 -4.93 3.41 6.82
N GLU A 57 -3.62 3.60 6.89
CA GLU A 57 -3.01 4.38 7.94
C GLU A 57 -2.38 5.62 7.33
N ARG A 58 -2.69 6.79 7.84
CA ARG A 58 -2.12 8.01 7.34
C ARG A 58 -1.34 8.66 8.47
N ASP A 59 -0.10 9.03 8.13
CA ASP A 59 0.75 9.64 9.09
C ASP A 59 0.41 11.07 9.14
N GLU A 60 -0.49 11.50 10.03
CA GLU A 60 -0.87 12.77 10.01
C GLU A 60 -0.20 13.49 10.98
N ASP A 61 0.69 13.57 11.32
CA ASP A 61 1.37 14.22 12.07
C ASP A 61 1.02 15.42 12.46
N GLN A 62 0.40 15.72 12.91
CA GLN A 62 0.07 16.86 13.28
C GLN A 62 0.64 17.40 14.27
#